data_fb7673e95b013fdfa5326f25aee4230c
#
_entry.id   fb7673e95b013fdfa5326f25aee4230c
#
_cell.length_a   1.000
_cell.length_b   1.000
_cell.length_c   1.000
_cell.angle_alpha   90.00
_cell.angle_beta   90.00
_cell.angle_gamma   90.00
#
_symmetry.space_group_name_H-M   'P 1'
#
loop_
_entity.id
_entity.type
_entity.pdbx_description
1 polymer ?
#
loop_
_entity_poly.entity_id
_entity_poly.type
_entity_poly.pdbx_seq_one_letter_code
_entity_poly.pdbx_strand_id
1 'polypeptide(L)'
;MSIKLIHSGGNSVSLYPPTSAPTSSEVAFKLPNADGSANQLLKTDGSGNLGFVAQGVAGITEFDYWYLSSSTGNGVNADITSGLLRNNHAAAPSQIGTGMTESSGIFTFPSTGKWLVIFNGWFELTDDSAIVDSWVTSNNSSYTNAAQAISGVGSGLEGNQASSFAFIDVTDTSQVKVKFTTVHFVSGGYLYGHVASNGITTSFIFIRLGDT
;
A
#
# COMPACT_ATOMS: atom_id res chain seq x y z
N MET A 1 45.54 -17.00 9.47
CA MET A 1 45.60 -17.98 8.33
C MET A 1 44.46 -17.60 7.39
N SER A 2 44.62 -17.66 6.09
CA SER A 2 43.59 -17.40 5.11
C SER A 2 43.40 -18.61 4.19
N ILE A 3 42.23 -18.80 3.65
CA ILE A 3 41.98 -19.77 2.58
C ILE A 3 42.16 -19.03 1.25
N LYS A 4 43.07 -19.52 0.42
CA LYS A 4 43.36 -18.94 -0.89
C LYS A 4 42.94 -19.91 -1.99
N LEU A 5 42.08 -19.46 -2.87
CA LEU A 5 41.64 -20.17 -4.06
C LEU A 5 42.39 -19.60 -5.28
N ILE A 6 43.16 -20.43 -5.97
CA ILE A 6 44.00 -20.01 -7.10
C ILE A 6 43.39 -20.52 -8.41
N HIS A 7 43.12 -19.63 -9.34
CA HIS A 7 42.74 -19.96 -10.70
C HIS A 7 43.94 -20.46 -11.49
N SER A 8 43.75 -21.34 -12.45
CA SER A 8 44.83 -21.88 -13.32
C SER A 8 45.65 -20.79 -14.04
N GLY A 9 45.09 -19.62 -14.28
CA GLY A 9 45.78 -18.45 -14.81
C GLY A 9 46.60 -17.63 -13.80
N GLY A 10 46.79 -18.11 -12.57
CA GLY A 10 47.60 -17.50 -11.52
C GLY A 10 46.91 -16.47 -10.63
N ASN A 11 45.73 -15.96 -11.01
CA ASN A 11 44.93 -15.05 -10.16
C ASN A 11 44.25 -15.81 -9.01
N SER A 12 43.97 -15.12 -7.91
CA SER A 12 43.41 -15.77 -6.72
C SER A 12 42.35 -14.93 -6.01
N VAL A 13 41.43 -15.60 -5.34
CA VAL A 13 40.51 -15.05 -4.34
C VAL A 13 40.90 -15.60 -2.98
N SER A 14 40.91 -14.76 -1.96
CA SER A 14 41.25 -15.17 -0.60
C SER A 14 40.16 -14.80 0.40
N LEU A 15 39.90 -15.70 1.34
CA LEU A 15 39.12 -15.44 2.52
C LEU A 15 40.01 -15.13 3.70
N TYR A 16 39.86 -13.94 4.27
CA TYR A 16 40.64 -13.48 5.42
C TYR A 16 39.83 -13.54 6.71
N PRO A 17 40.48 -13.69 7.85
CA PRO A 17 39.80 -13.50 9.14
C PRO A 17 39.32 -12.04 9.26
N PRO A 18 38.33 -11.76 10.11
CA PRO A 18 37.87 -10.39 10.38
C PRO A 18 39.05 -9.56 10.96
N THR A 19 39.03 -8.25 10.72
CA THR A 19 40.05 -7.30 11.21
C THR A 19 40.00 -7.11 12.73
N SER A 20 38.85 -7.38 13.35
CA SER A 20 38.65 -7.35 14.81
C SER A 20 38.32 -8.75 15.32
N ALA A 21 38.69 -9.04 16.55
CA ALA A 21 38.36 -10.32 17.16
C ALA A 21 36.83 -10.52 17.23
N PRO A 22 36.33 -11.72 16.86
CA PRO A 22 34.93 -12.06 17.07
C PRO A 22 34.51 -11.93 18.55
N THR A 23 33.25 -11.60 18.81
CA THR A 23 32.69 -11.50 20.16
C THR A 23 32.44 -12.86 20.81
N SER A 24 32.48 -13.94 20.02
CA SER A 24 32.38 -15.33 20.48
C SER A 24 33.65 -16.11 20.14
N SER A 25 33.85 -17.23 20.85
CA SER A 25 35.03 -18.12 20.61
C SER A 25 35.06 -18.68 19.18
N GLU A 26 33.91 -18.78 18.53
CA GLU A 26 33.77 -19.24 17.16
C GLU A 26 32.60 -18.48 16.47
N VAL A 27 32.83 -18.06 15.24
CA VAL A 27 31.77 -17.63 14.31
C VAL A 27 31.78 -18.63 13.15
N ALA A 28 30.83 -19.56 13.18
CA ALA A 28 30.71 -20.61 12.19
C ALA A 28 29.77 -20.19 11.05
N PHE A 29 30.18 -20.49 9.81
CA PHE A 29 29.33 -20.42 8.63
C PHE A 29 29.18 -21.82 8.06
N LYS A 30 28.06 -22.47 8.35
CA LYS A 30 27.74 -23.78 7.80
C LYS A 30 27.23 -23.61 6.39
N LEU A 31 27.94 -24.12 5.41
CA LEU A 31 27.57 -24.05 4.01
C LEU A 31 26.27 -24.83 3.73
N PRO A 32 25.48 -24.41 2.73
CA PRO A 32 24.34 -25.18 2.28
C PRO A 32 24.76 -26.59 1.83
N ASN A 33 23.88 -27.56 1.98
CA ASN A 33 24.11 -28.95 1.56
C ASN A 33 23.73 -29.20 0.09
N ALA A 34 23.24 -28.18 -0.63
CA ALA A 34 22.87 -28.24 -2.04
C ALA A 34 23.16 -26.91 -2.73
N ASP A 35 23.30 -26.97 -4.04
CA ASP A 35 23.44 -25.77 -4.87
C ASP A 35 22.14 -24.96 -4.89
N GLY A 36 22.27 -23.65 -4.98
CA GLY A 36 21.17 -22.75 -5.21
C GLY A 36 20.67 -22.74 -6.66
N SER A 37 19.57 -22.06 -6.89
CA SER A 37 19.08 -21.75 -8.25
C SER A 37 19.55 -20.35 -8.69
N ALA A 38 19.46 -20.06 -9.97
CA ALA A 38 19.77 -18.74 -10.51
C ALA A 38 18.98 -17.63 -9.78
N ASN A 39 19.64 -16.49 -9.52
CA ASN A 39 19.08 -15.32 -8.84
C ASN A 39 18.71 -15.53 -7.35
N GLN A 40 19.27 -16.54 -6.69
CA GLN A 40 19.20 -16.66 -5.24
C GLN A 40 20.35 -15.95 -4.55
N LEU A 41 20.10 -15.49 -3.34
CA LEU A 41 21.09 -14.90 -2.43
C LEU A 41 21.50 -15.92 -1.36
N LEU A 42 22.77 -15.94 -1.02
CA LEU A 42 23.25 -16.68 0.15
C LEU A 42 22.95 -15.85 1.41
N LYS A 43 22.15 -16.39 2.31
CA LYS A 43 21.67 -15.72 3.52
C LYS A 43 21.95 -16.56 4.76
N THR A 44 22.29 -15.91 5.88
CA THR A 44 22.34 -16.55 7.20
C THR A 44 20.97 -16.60 7.86
N ASP A 45 20.72 -17.65 8.65
CA ASP A 45 19.54 -17.77 9.51
C ASP A 45 19.72 -17.13 10.91
N GLY A 46 20.87 -16.48 11.15
CA GLY A 46 21.22 -15.90 12.45
C GLY A 46 21.83 -16.91 13.44
N SER A 47 21.84 -18.21 13.13
CA SER A 47 22.40 -19.29 13.94
C SER A 47 23.65 -19.93 13.30
N GLY A 48 24.24 -19.24 12.33
CA GLY A 48 25.47 -19.68 11.65
C GLY A 48 25.24 -20.61 10.46
N ASN A 49 24.00 -20.97 10.12
CA ASN A 49 23.73 -21.71 8.91
C ASN A 49 23.56 -20.73 7.72
N LEU A 50 24.11 -21.12 6.59
CA LEU A 50 23.90 -20.42 5.32
C LEU A 50 22.93 -21.22 4.46
N GLY A 51 22.03 -20.51 3.77
CA GLY A 51 21.06 -21.09 2.84
C GLY A 51 20.80 -20.15 1.66
N PHE A 52 20.32 -20.72 0.57
CA PHE A 52 19.91 -19.95 -0.59
C PHE A 52 18.45 -19.49 -0.45
N VAL A 53 18.21 -18.21 -0.64
CA VAL A 53 16.86 -17.61 -0.63
C VAL A 53 16.62 -16.88 -1.94
N ALA A 54 15.40 -16.87 -2.41
CA ALA A 54 15.04 -16.04 -3.56
C ALA A 54 15.37 -14.58 -3.25
N GLN A 55 15.94 -13.88 -4.22
CA GLN A 55 16.09 -12.44 -4.13
C GLN A 55 14.68 -11.85 -4.07
N GLY A 56 14.38 -11.06 -3.03
CA GLY A 56 13.12 -10.34 -2.93
C GLY A 56 12.92 -9.46 -4.18
N VAL A 57 11.73 -9.48 -4.73
CA VAL A 57 11.38 -8.59 -5.84
C VAL A 57 11.42 -7.16 -5.29
N ALA A 58 12.35 -6.35 -5.82
CA ALA A 58 12.34 -4.92 -5.51
C ALA A 58 11.14 -4.28 -6.22
N GLY A 59 10.34 -3.51 -5.49
CA GLY A 59 9.19 -2.82 -6.05
C GLY A 59 7.94 -2.89 -5.18
N ILE A 60 6.83 -2.44 -5.73
CA ILE A 60 5.52 -2.50 -5.08
C ILE A 60 5.03 -3.95 -5.07
N THR A 61 4.86 -4.54 -3.88
CA THR A 61 4.40 -5.92 -3.68
C THR A 61 2.89 -6.03 -3.51
N GLU A 62 2.26 -4.95 -3.07
CA GLU A 62 0.81 -4.84 -2.94
C GLU A 62 0.38 -3.46 -3.44
N PHE A 63 -0.57 -3.46 -4.35
CA PHE A 63 -1.24 -2.29 -4.91
C PHE A 63 -2.69 -2.65 -5.18
N ASP A 64 -3.62 -1.74 -4.93
CA ASP A 64 -5.03 -1.95 -5.29
C ASP A 64 -5.68 -0.63 -5.69
N TYR A 65 -6.47 -0.67 -6.76
CA TYR A 65 -7.13 0.49 -7.32
C TYR A 65 -8.64 0.27 -7.40
N TRP A 66 -9.35 1.03 -6.60
CA TRP A 66 -10.81 1.04 -6.52
C TRP A 66 -11.38 2.35 -7.01
N TYR A 67 -12.62 2.33 -7.42
CA TYR A 67 -13.35 3.51 -7.85
C TYR A 67 -14.80 3.48 -7.36
N LEU A 68 -15.40 4.67 -7.34
CA LEU A 68 -16.83 4.83 -7.09
C LEU A 68 -17.59 4.64 -8.42
N SER A 69 -18.45 3.63 -8.50
CA SER A 69 -19.12 3.23 -9.74
C SER A 69 -20.35 4.08 -10.08
N SER A 70 -20.87 4.83 -9.12
CA SER A 70 -22.01 5.76 -9.29
C SER A 70 -21.85 6.92 -8.34
N SER A 71 -22.32 8.10 -8.74
CA SER A 71 -22.30 9.29 -7.90
C SER A 71 -23.08 9.09 -6.61
N THR A 72 -22.66 9.76 -5.55
CA THR A 72 -23.43 9.81 -4.29
C THR A 72 -24.75 10.54 -4.48
N GLY A 73 -25.67 10.36 -3.54
CA GLY A 73 -26.87 11.19 -3.48
C GLY A 73 -26.54 12.66 -3.21
N ASN A 74 -27.47 13.52 -3.54
CA ASN A 74 -27.37 14.97 -3.35
C ASN A 74 -27.13 15.31 -1.87
N GLY A 75 -26.05 16.04 -1.59
CA GLY A 75 -25.71 16.54 -0.25
C GLY A 75 -25.42 15.47 0.80
N VAL A 76 -24.98 14.28 0.39
CA VAL A 76 -24.73 13.17 1.33
C VAL A 76 -23.45 13.40 2.12
N ASN A 77 -23.59 13.54 3.43
CA ASN A 77 -22.51 13.62 4.41
C ASN A 77 -22.48 12.32 5.21
N ALA A 78 -21.78 11.30 4.71
CA ALA A 78 -21.80 9.96 5.29
C ALA A 78 -20.60 9.12 4.83
N ASP A 79 -20.43 7.98 5.46
CA ASP A 79 -19.54 6.92 5.00
C ASP A 79 -19.94 6.45 3.60
N ILE A 80 -18.96 6.24 2.74
CA ILE A 80 -19.15 5.65 1.41
C ILE A 80 -19.24 4.13 1.58
N THR A 81 -20.45 3.60 1.60
CA THR A 81 -20.72 2.19 1.94
C THR A 81 -21.12 1.32 0.76
N SER A 82 -21.26 1.91 -0.44
CA SER A 82 -21.71 1.20 -1.64
C SER A 82 -21.12 1.81 -2.91
N GLY A 83 -21.24 1.09 -4.02
CA GLY A 83 -20.71 1.54 -5.31
C GLY A 83 -19.18 1.44 -5.44
N LEU A 84 -18.51 0.83 -4.48
CA LEU A 84 -17.07 0.64 -4.48
C LEU A 84 -16.71 -0.59 -5.31
N LEU A 85 -16.05 -0.40 -6.43
CA LEU A 85 -15.63 -1.46 -7.33
C LEU A 85 -14.13 -1.40 -7.58
N ARG A 86 -13.49 -2.58 -7.62
CA ARG A 86 -12.10 -2.68 -8.07
C ARG A 86 -12.03 -2.38 -9.56
N ASN A 87 -11.05 -1.59 -9.97
CA ASN A 87 -10.82 -1.30 -11.38
C ASN A 87 -10.55 -2.59 -12.15
N ASN A 88 -11.26 -2.81 -13.24
CA ASN A 88 -11.11 -3.98 -14.09
C ASN A 88 -10.77 -3.64 -15.55
N HIS A 89 -10.23 -2.46 -15.79
CA HIS A 89 -9.85 -2.04 -17.14
C HIS A 89 -8.71 -2.91 -17.68
N ALA A 90 -8.90 -3.48 -18.86
CA ALA A 90 -8.00 -4.50 -19.42
C ALA A 90 -6.53 -4.06 -19.61
N ALA A 91 -6.29 -2.77 -19.81
CA ALA A 91 -4.94 -2.19 -19.99
C ALA A 91 -4.35 -1.59 -18.72
N ALA A 92 -5.10 -1.56 -17.60
CA ALA A 92 -4.65 -1.01 -16.33
C ALA A 92 -4.81 -2.07 -15.25
N PRO A 93 -3.71 -2.67 -14.76
CA PRO A 93 -3.81 -3.67 -13.70
C PRO A 93 -4.52 -3.07 -12.49
N SER A 94 -5.56 -3.75 -12.04
CA SER A 94 -6.38 -3.31 -10.90
C SER A 94 -5.67 -3.52 -9.58
N GLN A 95 -4.80 -4.52 -9.51
CA GLN A 95 -4.06 -4.88 -8.30
C GLN A 95 -2.71 -5.54 -8.62
N ILE A 96 -1.81 -5.45 -7.67
CA ILE A 96 -0.58 -6.25 -7.55
C ILE A 96 -0.70 -6.97 -6.21
N GLY A 97 -0.36 -8.24 -6.13
CA GLY A 97 -0.50 -9.05 -4.93
C GLY A 97 -1.95 -9.46 -4.66
N THR A 98 -2.33 -9.54 -3.39
CA THR A 98 -3.65 -10.02 -2.94
C THR A 98 -4.74 -8.96 -3.08
N GLY A 99 -4.39 -7.69 -2.86
CA GLY A 99 -5.33 -6.58 -2.87
C GLY A 99 -6.24 -6.51 -1.63
N MET A 100 -6.94 -5.38 -1.49
CA MET A 100 -7.86 -5.11 -0.37
C MET A 100 -9.10 -5.99 -0.43
N THR A 101 -9.69 -6.28 0.72
CA THR A 101 -11.05 -6.81 0.81
C THR A 101 -11.99 -5.69 1.27
N GLU A 102 -13.09 -5.49 0.56
CA GLU A 102 -14.09 -4.46 0.88
C GLU A 102 -15.39 -5.11 1.34
N SER A 103 -16.00 -4.55 2.37
CA SER A 103 -17.35 -4.92 2.83
C SER A 103 -18.04 -3.72 3.45
N SER A 104 -19.13 -3.27 2.83
CA SER A 104 -19.94 -2.13 3.29
C SER A 104 -19.14 -0.85 3.57
N GLY A 105 -18.20 -0.54 2.68
CA GLY A 105 -17.33 0.65 2.76
C GLY A 105 -16.08 0.48 3.63
N ILE A 106 -15.93 -0.66 4.29
CA ILE A 106 -14.77 -0.94 5.13
C ILE A 106 -13.76 -1.79 4.34
N PHE A 107 -12.55 -1.26 4.22
CA PHE A 107 -11.44 -1.94 3.56
C PHE A 107 -10.53 -2.61 4.57
N THR A 108 -10.23 -3.88 4.32
CA THR A 108 -9.30 -4.71 5.09
C THR A 108 -8.00 -4.89 4.31
N PHE A 109 -6.87 -4.62 4.94
CA PHE A 109 -5.55 -4.80 4.36
C PHE A 109 -5.19 -6.28 4.24
N PRO A 110 -4.57 -6.72 3.11
CA PRO A 110 -4.21 -8.13 2.89
C PRO A 110 -3.00 -8.57 3.72
N SER A 111 -2.15 -7.62 4.13
CA SER A 111 -0.92 -7.89 4.88
C SER A 111 -0.57 -6.76 5.83
N THR A 112 0.23 -7.05 6.84
CA THR A 112 0.87 -6.04 7.69
C THR A 112 1.88 -5.23 6.88
N GLY A 113 2.22 -4.04 7.35
CA GLY A 113 3.18 -3.15 6.69
C GLY A 113 2.75 -1.69 6.73
N LYS A 114 3.60 -0.85 6.15
CA LYS A 114 3.33 0.58 5.98
C LYS A 114 2.65 0.82 4.65
N TRP A 115 1.48 1.47 4.70
CA TRP A 115 0.62 1.68 3.55
C TRP A 115 0.38 3.15 3.30
N LEU A 116 0.40 3.53 2.03
CA LEU A 116 -0.14 4.79 1.54
C LEU A 116 -1.54 4.53 1.01
N VAL A 117 -2.51 5.27 1.54
CA VAL A 117 -3.91 5.25 1.12
C VAL A 117 -4.26 6.61 0.56
N ILE A 118 -4.78 6.65 -0.66
CA ILE A 118 -5.14 7.88 -1.36
C ILE A 118 -6.63 7.84 -1.68
N PHE A 119 -7.34 8.88 -1.28
CA PHE A 119 -8.71 9.11 -1.68
C PHE A 119 -8.76 10.34 -2.59
N ASN A 120 -9.02 10.13 -3.87
CA ASN A 120 -9.25 11.18 -4.84
C ASN A 120 -10.77 11.34 -5.04
N GLY A 121 -11.33 12.44 -4.55
CA GLY A 121 -12.73 12.78 -4.74
C GLY A 121 -12.89 13.82 -5.84
N TRP A 122 -13.76 13.58 -6.82
CA TRP A 122 -14.19 14.57 -7.79
C TRP A 122 -15.63 14.98 -7.47
N PHE A 123 -15.82 16.29 -7.29
CA PHE A 123 -17.09 16.86 -6.83
C PHE A 123 -17.71 17.74 -7.87
N GLU A 124 -19.02 17.81 -7.83
CA GLU A 124 -19.78 18.91 -8.39
C GLU A 124 -20.50 19.60 -7.22
N LEU A 125 -20.21 20.87 -7.00
CA LEU A 125 -20.72 21.65 -5.89
C LEU A 125 -21.47 22.87 -6.43
N THR A 126 -22.52 23.26 -5.74
CA THR A 126 -23.29 24.46 -6.07
C THR A 126 -22.87 25.68 -5.29
N ASP A 127 -22.27 25.47 -4.12
CA ASP A 127 -21.80 26.49 -3.18
C ASP A 127 -21.01 25.81 -2.06
N ASP A 128 -20.15 26.59 -1.33
CA ASP A 128 -19.42 26.12 -0.17
C ASP A 128 -18.28 25.10 -0.50
N SER A 129 -17.95 24.26 0.44
CA SER A 129 -16.83 23.33 0.40
C SER A 129 -17.28 21.90 0.60
N ALA A 130 -16.52 20.95 0.03
CA ALA A 130 -16.67 19.53 0.32
C ALA A 130 -15.37 18.97 0.87
N ILE A 131 -15.50 18.01 1.77
CA ILE A 131 -14.38 17.34 2.44
C ILE A 131 -14.42 15.86 2.10
N VAL A 132 -13.24 15.31 1.80
CA VAL A 132 -13.01 13.87 1.72
C VAL A 132 -12.13 13.44 2.87
N ASP A 133 -12.60 12.49 3.63
CA ASP A 133 -11.93 11.96 4.81
C ASP A 133 -11.56 10.50 4.64
N SER A 134 -10.35 10.17 5.09
CA SER A 134 -9.91 8.80 5.31
C SER A 134 -9.89 8.52 6.81
N TRP A 135 -10.68 7.56 7.26
CA TRP A 135 -10.81 7.16 8.66
C TRP A 135 -10.18 5.80 8.89
N VAL A 136 -9.35 5.68 9.92
CA VAL A 136 -8.65 4.45 10.28
C VAL A 136 -9.05 3.97 11.67
N THR A 137 -9.11 2.65 11.83
CA THR A 137 -9.22 2.00 13.14
C THR A 137 -8.00 1.12 13.39
N SER A 138 -7.57 1.03 14.64
CA SER A 138 -6.53 0.11 15.13
C SER A 138 -7.06 -0.99 16.04
N ASN A 139 -8.37 -1.03 16.27
CA ASN A 139 -9.05 -1.97 17.15
C ASN A 139 -10.34 -2.57 16.56
N ASN A 140 -10.53 -2.42 15.24
CA ASN A 140 -11.70 -2.87 14.48
C ASN A 140 -13.04 -2.33 15.02
N SER A 141 -13.04 -1.20 15.71
CA SER A 141 -14.23 -0.64 16.36
C SER A 141 -14.29 0.88 16.26
N SER A 142 -13.35 1.57 16.89
CA SER A 142 -13.32 3.03 16.95
C SER A 142 -12.46 3.59 15.82
N TYR A 143 -13.02 4.50 15.03
CA TYR A 143 -12.33 5.14 13.92
C TYR A 143 -11.89 6.54 14.29
N THR A 144 -10.70 6.92 13.83
CA THR A 144 -10.16 8.28 13.90
C THR A 144 -9.83 8.79 12.50
N ASN A 145 -9.94 10.10 12.29
CA ASN A 145 -9.57 10.71 11.01
C ASN A 145 -8.06 10.59 10.81
N ALA A 146 -7.65 9.95 9.74
CA ALA A 146 -6.23 9.75 9.39
C ALA A 146 -5.74 10.79 8.37
N ALA A 147 -6.63 11.27 7.49
CA ALA A 147 -6.32 12.29 6.51
C ALA A 147 -7.60 12.95 5.99
N GLN A 148 -7.50 14.24 5.70
CA GLN A 148 -8.59 15.04 5.19
C GLN A 148 -8.10 15.91 4.03
N ALA A 149 -8.95 16.12 3.05
CA ALA A 149 -8.76 17.15 2.03
C ALA A 149 -10.06 17.89 1.78
N ILE A 150 -9.95 19.19 1.57
CA ILE A 150 -11.08 20.07 1.32
C ILE A 150 -10.97 20.71 -0.06
N SER A 151 -12.07 20.81 -0.74
CA SER A 151 -12.21 21.60 -1.97
C SER A 151 -13.38 22.54 -1.81
N GLY A 152 -13.28 23.74 -2.37
CA GLY A 152 -14.32 24.77 -2.31
C GLY A 152 -14.58 25.35 -3.69
N VAL A 153 -15.80 25.80 -3.89
CA VAL A 153 -16.22 26.53 -5.09
C VAL A 153 -16.86 27.86 -4.70
N GLY A 154 -16.84 28.79 -5.63
CA GLY A 154 -17.64 30.01 -5.54
C GLY A 154 -19.13 29.74 -5.80
N SER A 155 -19.85 30.72 -6.30
CA SER A 155 -21.25 30.55 -6.67
C SER A 155 -21.38 29.86 -8.02
N GLY A 156 -22.22 28.84 -8.11
CA GLY A 156 -22.53 28.10 -9.34
C GLY A 156 -22.08 26.63 -9.29
N LEU A 157 -22.58 25.85 -10.25
CA LEU A 157 -22.25 24.43 -10.35
C LEU A 157 -20.87 24.29 -11.03
N GLU A 158 -19.88 23.90 -10.28
CA GLU A 158 -18.50 23.72 -10.76
C GLU A 158 -17.93 22.38 -10.32
N GLY A 159 -17.13 21.75 -11.23
CA GLY A 159 -16.39 20.54 -10.94
C GLY A 159 -15.09 20.86 -10.20
N ASN A 160 -14.84 20.17 -9.11
CA ASN A 160 -13.64 20.32 -8.30
C ASN A 160 -13.11 18.97 -7.83
N GLN A 161 -11.85 18.98 -7.40
CA GLN A 161 -11.18 17.78 -6.91
C GLN A 161 -10.48 18.05 -5.57
N ALA A 162 -10.54 17.07 -4.67
CA ALA A 162 -9.69 17.02 -3.50
C ALA A 162 -9.06 15.62 -3.36
N SER A 163 -7.83 15.58 -2.86
CA SER A 163 -7.10 14.33 -2.65
C SER A 163 -6.56 14.28 -1.25
N SER A 164 -6.96 13.29 -0.44
CA SER A 164 -6.38 13.02 0.86
C SER A 164 -5.38 11.86 0.78
N PHE A 165 -4.32 11.96 1.58
CA PHE A 165 -3.22 11.00 1.63
C PHE A 165 -3.04 10.55 3.07
N ALA A 166 -3.39 9.31 3.38
CA ALA A 166 -3.19 8.72 4.69
C ALA A 166 -2.00 7.76 4.67
N PHE A 167 -1.10 7.90 5.64
CA PHE A 167 -0.03 6.94 5.88
C PHE A 167 -0.42 6.06 7.06
N ILE A 168 -0.58 4.75 6.84
CA ILE A 168 -1.13 3.81 7.82
C ILE A 168 -0.12 2.70 8.11
N ASP A 169 0.20 2.49 9.39
CA ASP A 169 0.99 1.35 9.84
C ASP A 169 0.04 0.19 10.24
N VAL A 170 -0.02 -0.82 9.40
CA VAL A 170 -0.87 -1.99 9.59
C VAL A 170 -0.10 -3.05 10.37
N THR A 171 -0.25 -3.05 11.67
CA THR A 171 0.40 -4.01 12.58
C THR A 171 -0.40 -5.30 12.75
N ASP A 172 -1.72 -5.26 12.52
CA ASP A 172 -2.64 -6.39 12.60
C ASP A 172 -3.79 -6.21 11.60
N THR A 173 -3.87 -7.05 10.58
CA THR A 173 -4.89 -6.97 9.53
C THR A 173 -6.31 -7.27 10.03
N SER A 174 -6.47 -7.93 11.17
CA SER A 174 -7.77 -8.16 11.80
C SER A 174 -8.32 -6.89 12.47
N GLN A 175 -7.44 -5.99 12.93
CA GLN A 175 -7.76 -4.82 13.73
C GLN A 175 -7.70 -3.51 12.93
N VAL A 176 -6.68 -3.37 12.06
CA VAL A 176 -6.48 -2.15 11.29
C VAL A 176 -7.33 -2.18 10.02
N LYS A 177 -8.24 -1.22 9.90
CA LYS A 177 -9.15 -1.05 8.76
C LYS A 177 -9.20 0.40 8.36
N VAL A 178 -9.65 0.67 7.14
CA VAL A 178 -9.88 2.02 6.65
C VAL A 178 -11.24 2.14 5.98
N LYS A 179 -11.88 3.30 6.14
CA LYS A 179 -13.11 3.70 5.46
C LYS A 179 -13.01 5.13 4.99
N PHE A 180 -13.92 5.53 4.12
CA PHE A 180 -13.95 6.85 3.51
C PHE A 180 -15.29 7.52 3.74
N THR A 181 -15.24 8.84 3.98
CA THR A 181 -16.41 9.64 4.31
C THR A 181 -16.39 10.95 3.52
N THR A 182 -17.55 11.44 3.17
CA THR A 182 -17.73 12.80 2.66
C THR A 182 -18.40 13.66 3.73
N VAL A 183 -17.97 14.90 3.86
CA VAL A 183 -18.46 15.86 4.87
C VAL A 183 -18.63 17.23 4.23
N HIS A 184 -19.50 18.04 4.79
CA HIS A 184 -19.82 19.41 4.34
C HIS A 184 -20.39 19.52 2.92
N PHE A 185 -21.00 18.45 2.41
CA PHE A 185 -21.76 18.54 1.18
C PHE A 185 -23.08 19.28 1.45
N VAL A 186 -23.28 20.36 0.76
CA VAL A 186 -24.56 21.07 0.74
C VAL A 186 -25.53 20.44 -0.23
N SER A 187 -26.81 20.80 -0.12
CA SER A 187 -27.85 20.40 -1.08
C SER A 187 -27.47 20.80 -2.49
N GLY A 188 -27.48 19.89 -3.43
CA GLY A 188 -27.04 20.08 -4.82
C GLY A 188 -25.63 19.56 -5.10
N GLY A 189 -24.83 19.24 -4.07
CA GLY A 189 -23.48 18.69 -4.25
C GLY A 189 -23.47 17.18 -4.43
N TYR A 190 -22.56 16.70 -5.26
CA TYR A 190 -22.34 15.27 -5.52
C TYR A 190 -20.85 14.94 -5.47
N LEU A 191 -20.51 13.78 -4.90
CA LEU A 191 -19.26 13.11 -5.20
C LEU A 191 -19.49 12.25 -6.43
N TYR A 192 -18.77 12.53 -7.52
CA TYR A 192 -18.98 11.85 -8.79
C TYR A 192 -18.38 10.44 -8.78
N GLY A 193 -19.19 9.49 -9.18
CA GLY A 193 -18.77 8.15 -9.54
C GLY A 193 -18.35 8.04 -10.99
N HIS A 194 -17.96 6.83 -11.39
CA HIS A 194 -17.61 6.53 -12.77
C HIS A 194 -18.80 6.74 -13.71
N VAL A 195 -18.56 7.53 -14.74
CA VAL A 195 -19.49 7.68 -15.87
C VAL A 195 -18.83 7.06 -17.10
N ALA A 196 -19.52 6.15 -17.75
CA ALA A 196 -18.96 5.34 -18.85
C ALA A 196 -18.28 6.16 -19.97
N SER A 197 -18.67 7.40 -20.17
CA SER A 197 -18.06 8.34 -21.14
C SER A 197 -16.87 9.14 -20.60
N ASN A 198 -16.72 9.25 -19.28
CA ASN A 198 -15.76 10.17 -18.65
C ASN A 198 -14.63 9.46 -17.88
N GLY A 199 -14.66 8.13 -17.85
CA GLY A 199 -13.67 7.35 -17.10
C GLY A 199 -13.88 7.37 -15.58
N ILE A 200 -12.85 7.00 -14.85
CA ILE A 200 -12.86 6.98 -13.38
C ILE A 200 -12.64 8.41 -12.87
N THR A 201 -13.60 8.89 -12.10
CA THR A 201 -13.57 10.25 -11.51
C THR A 201 -13.14 10.19 -10.05
N THR A 202 -13.86 9.44 -9.20
CA THR A 202 -13.50 9.24 -7.80
C THR A 202 -12.83 7.88 -7.61
N SER A 203 -11.69 7.86 -6.92
CA SER A 203 -10.88 6.66 -6.77
C SER A 203 -10.24 6.53 -5.39
N PHE A 204 -9.94 5.27 -5.04
CA PHE A 204 -9.29 4.88 -3.79
C PHE A 204 -8.11 3.99 -4.15
N ILE A 205 -6.90 4.40 -3.74
CA ILE A 205 -5.66 3.73 -4.11
C ILE A 205 -4.95 3.29 -2.84
N PHE A 206 -4.48 2.05 -2.84
CA PHE A 206 -3.77 1.44 -1.72
C PHE A 206 -2.43 0.93 -2.21
N ILE A 207 -1.34 1.36 -1.57
CA ILE A 207 0.03 1.02 -1.93
C ILE A 207 0.78 0.58 -0.68
N ARG A 208 1.29 -0.64 -0.66
CA ARG A 208 2.18 -1.09 0.40
C ARG A 208 3.59 -0.58 0.11
N LEU A 209 4.16 0.16 1.05
CA LEU A 209 5.47 0.79 0.93
C LEU A 209 6.59 -0.08 1.53
N GLY A 210 6.28 -0.93 2.50
CA GLY A 210 7.27 -1.75 3.18
C GLY A 210 6.73 -2.46 4.42
N ASP A 211 7.62 -3.05 5.20
CA ASP A 211 7.29 -3.73 6.45
C ASP A 211 7.06 -2.73 7.60
N THR A 212 6.37 -3.19 8.66
CA THR A 212 6.11 -2.44 9.90
C THR A 212 7.40 -2.23 10.69
#